data_3fffb061173c04a10d2f7e250dfcd814
#
_entry.id   3fffb061173c04a10d2f7e250dfcd814
#
_cell.length_a   1.000
_cell.length_b   1.000
_cell.length_c   1.000
_cell.angle_alpha   90.00
_cell.angle_beta   90.00
_cell.angle_gamma   90.00
#
_symmetry.space_group_name_H-M   'P 1'
#
loop_
_entity.id
_entity.type
_entity.pdbx_description
1 polymer ?
#
loop_
_entity_poly.entity_id
_entity_poly.type
_entity_poly.pdbx_seq_one_letter_code
_entity_poly.pdbx_strand_id
1 'polypeptide(L)'
;MKVRWRPAAEADRDGIIDYIAQDDPVAAIDLGDAIDRRVTALPNQPKLYRVGRVRGTREMVVHPNYIVVYRIVRSEIEVLRVLHSARQWPPGR
;
A
#
# COMPACT_ATOMS: atom_id res chain seq x y z
N MET A 1 -11.47 3.18 13.71
CA MET A 1 -10.44 2.17 13.42
C MET A 1 -9.14 2.89 13.11
N LYS A 2 -8.08 2.48 13.76
CA LYS A 2 -6.76 3.11 13.63
C LYS A 2 -6.00 2.50 12.46
N VAL A 3 -5.18 3.31 11.80
CA VAL A 3 -4.29 2.84 10.72
C VAL A 3 -2.84 2.91 11.23
N ARG A 4 -2.14 1.81 11.10
CA ARG A 4 -0.72 1.73 11.46
C ARG A 4 0.09 1.29 10.25
N TRP A 5 1.17 1.99 10.00
CA TRP A 5 2.12 1.64 8.95
C TRP A 5 3.27 0.84 9.56
N ARG A 6 3.53 -0.32 8.99
CA ARG A 6 4.75 -1.05 9.36
C ARG A 6 5.97 -0.35 8.75
N PRO A 7 7.13 -0.45 9.42
CA PRO A 7 8.35 0.17 8.87
C PRO A 7 8.66 -0.26 7.43
N ALA A 8 8.43 -1.53 7.09
CA ALA A 8 8.66 -2.01 5.73
C ALA A 8 7.76 -1.32 4.72
N ALA A 9 6.50 -1.04 5.09
CA ALA A 9 5.57 -0.35 4.20
C ALA A 9 5.95 1.12 4.03
N GLU A 10 6.39 1.78 5.09
CA GLU A 10 6.88 3.15 5.00
C GLU A 10 8.10 3.23 4.08
N ALA A 11 9.04 2.30 4.24
CA ALA A 11 10.23 2.24 3.40
C ALA A 11 9.87 1.98 1.93
N ASP A 12 8.91 1.08 1.68
CA ASP A 12 8.42 0.84 0.32
C ASP A 12 7.88 2.11 -0.31
N ARG A 13 7.01 2.81 0.41
CA ARG A 13 6.37 4.04 -0.07
C ARG A 13 7.43 5.08 -0.42
N ASP A 14 8.36 5.32 0.50
CA ASP A 14 9.40 6.33 0.31
C ASP A 14 10.30 5.97 -0.88
N GLY A 15 10.68 4.70 -0.99
CA GLY A 15 11.52 4.23 -2.09
C GLY A 15 10.84 4.38 -3.46
N ILE A 16 9.54 4.07 -3.54
CA ILE A 16 8.78 4.22 -4.78
C ILE A 16 8.70 5.69 -5.18
N ILE A 17 8.39 6.58 -4.22
CA ILE A 17 8.28 7.99 -4.48
C ILE A 17 9.62 8.58 -4.92
N ASP A 18 10.71 8.22 -4.24
CA ASP A 18 12.04 8.69 -4.60
C ASP A 18 12.43 8.23 -6.00
N TYR A 19 12.13 6.99 -6.34
CA TYR A 19 12.43 6.43 -7.66
C TYR A 19 11.69 7.20 -8.77
N ILE A 20 10.39 7.42 -8.59
CA ILE A 20 9.58 8.13 -9.58
C ILE A 20 10.02 9.60 -9.68
N ALA A 21 10.37 10.21 -8.55
CA ALA A 21 10.76 11.62 -8.51
C ALA A 21 12.02 11.93 -9.31
N GLN A 22 12.87 10.92 -9.56
CA GLN A 22 14.05 11.12 -10.41
C GLN A 22 13.69 11.57 -11.83
N ASP A 23 12.57 11.06 -12.34
CA ASP A 23 12.13 11.38 -13.70
C ASP A 23 10.94 12.33 -13.73
N ASP A 24 10.08 12.26 -12.73
CA ASP A 24 8.82 13.01 -12.74
C ASP A 24 8.41 13.36 -11.30
N PRO A 25 8.91 14.51 -10.79
CA PRO A 25 8.58 14.92 -9.42
C PRO A 25 7.08 15.12 -9.17
N VAL A 26 6.34 15.63 -10.17
CA VAL A 26 4.90 15.84 -10.02
C VAL A 26 4.17 14.52 -9.89
N ALA A 27 4.50 13.55 -10.73
CA ALA A 27 3.90 12.21 -10.63
C ALA A 27 4.21 11.56 -9.29
N ALA A 28 5.40 11.77 -8.75
CA ALA A 28 5.79 11.25 -7.43
C ALA A 28 4.92 11.83 -6.32
N ILE A 29 4.69 13.14 -6.35
CA ILE A 29 3.84 13.81 -5.37
C ILE A 29 2.40 13.30 -5.48
N ASP A 30 1.89 13.21 -6.71
CA ASP A 30 0.50 12.75 -6.94
C ASP A 30 0.30 11.32 -6.45
N LEU A 31 1.26 10.44 -6.69
CA LEU A 31 1.18 9.06 -6.22
C LEU A 31 1.22 8.99 -4.69
N GLY A 32 2.13 9.75 -4.07
CA GLY A 32 2.22 9.80 -2.61
C GLY A 32 0.92 10.27 -1.98
N ASP A 33 0.32 11.32 -2.54
CA ASP A 33 -0.96 11.85 -2.06
C ASP A 33 -2.08 10.82 -2.24
N ALA A 34 -2.10 10.12 -3.37
CA ALA A 34 -3.10 9.09 -3.64
C ALA A 34 -2.98 7.92 -2.65
N ILE A 35 -1.77 7.46 -2.39
CA ILE A 35 -1.53 6.40 -1.41
C ILE A 35 -2.03 6.83 -0.04
N ASP A 36 -1.62 8.01 0.41
CA ASP A 36 -1.97 8.48 1.75
C ASP A 36 -3.47 8.66 1.91
N ARG A 37 -4.12 9.26 0.92
CA ARG A 37 -5.57 9.48 0.94
C ARG A 37 -6.33 8.15 0.96
N ARG A 38 -5.92 7.20 0.13
CA ARG A 38 -6.60 5.91 0.03
C ARG A 38 -6.40 5.07 1.29
N VAL A 39 -5.20 5.09 1.86
CA VAL A 39 -4.92 4.37 3.11
C VAL A 39 -5.69 4.98 4.28
N THR A 40 -5.72 6.32 4.37
CA THR A 40 -6.47 7.01 5.42
C THR A 40 -7.96 6.68 5.37
N ALA A 41 -8.49 6.43 4.19
CA ALA A 41 -9.90 6.11 3.99
C ALA A 41 -10.25 4.64 4.27
N LEU A 42 -9.27 3.75 4.43
CA LEU A 42 -9.51 2.32 4.64
C LEU A 42 -10.46 2.02 5.80
N PRO A 43 -10.40 2.74 6.95
CA PRO A 43 -11.34 2.45 8.04
C PRO A 43 -12.82 2.57 7.68
N ASN A 44 -13.15 3.34 6.65
CA ASN A 44 -14.55 3.50 6.22
C ASN A 44 -15.10 2.23 5.58
N GLN A 45 -14.25 1.50 4.83
CA GLN A 45 -14.66 0.26 4.16
C GLN A 45 -13.47 -0.70 4.09
N PRO A 46 -13.06 -1.24 5.25
CA PRO A 46 -11.82 -2.03 5.30
C PRO A 46 -11.90 -3.36 4.56
N LYS A 47 -13.10 -3.86 4.31
CA LYS A 47 -13.31 -5.15 3.62
C LYS A 47 -13.73 -5.00 2.16
N LEU A 48 -13.68 -3.76 1.63
CA LEU A 48 -14.07 -3.51 0.25
C LEU A 48 -13.11 -4.14 -0.76
N TYR A 49 -11.82 -4.18 -0.42
CA TYR A 49 -10.78 -4.58 -1.36
C TYR A 49 -10.57 -6.09 -1.35
N ARG A 50 -9.95 -6.58 -2.44
CA ARG A 50 -9.83 -8.03 -2.67
C ARG A 50 -8.98 -8.70 -1.59
N VAL A 51 -9.26 -9.98 -1.37
CA VAL A 51 -8.44 -10.84 -0.52
C VAL A 51 -7.06 -10.95 -1.16
N GLY A 52 -6.02 -10.81 -0.35
CA GLY A 52 -4.65 -10.82 -0.82
C GLY A 52 -4.10 -12.21 -1.11
N ARG A 53 -2.96 -12.24 -1.80
CA ARG A 53 -2.25 -13.48 -2.11
C ARG A 53 -1.75 -14.19 -0.86
N VAL A 54 -1.44 -13.43 0.18
CA VAL A 54 -1.06 -13.98 1.48
C VAL A 54 -2.30 -14.07 2.35
N ARG A 55 -2.48 -15.20 3.00
CA ARG A 55 -3.64 -15.44 3.85
C ARG A 55 -3.74 -14.37 4.94
N GLY A 56 -4.95 -13.88 5.16
CA GLY A 56 -5.22 -12.85 6.16
C GLY A 56 -4.95 -11.44 5.72
N THR A 57 -4.52 -11.24 4.46
CA THR A 57 -4.26 -9.91 3.92
C THR A 57 -5.29 -9.50 2.88
N ARG A 58 -5.29 -8.21 2.56
CA ARG A 58 -6.04 -7.63 1.45
C ARG A 58 -5.13 -6.75 0.64
N GLU A 59 -5.51 -6.55 -0.62
CA GLU A 59 -4.72 -5.77 -1.57
C GLU A 59 -5.59 -4.69 -2.18
N MET A 60 -5.17 -3.45 -2.00
CA MET A 60 -5.85 -2.28 -2.56
C MET A 60 -5.00 -1.71 -3.69
N VAL A 61 -5.55 -1.71 -4.90
CA VAL A 61 -4.89 -1.09 -6.05
C VAL A 61 -5.01 0.42 -5.91
N VAL A 62 -3.89 1.11 -5.78
CA VAL A 62 -3.86 2.58 -5.64
C VAL A 62 -3.42 3.28 -6.91
N HIS A 63 -2.86 2.52 -7.86
CA HIS A 63 -2.35 3.01 -9.15
C HIS A 63 -2.23 1.76 -10.04
N PRO A 64 -2.31 1.88 -11.37
CA PRO A 64 -2.16 0.71 -12.25
C PRO A 64 -0.93 -0.15 -11.95
N ASN A 65 0.14 0.46 -11.45
CA ASN A 65 1.39 -0.23 -11.18
C ASN A 65 1.68 -0.49 -9.70
N TYR A 66 0.80 -0.06 -8.77
CA TYR A 66 1.11 -0.18 -7.34
C TYR A 66 -0.09 -0.64 -6.54
N ILE A 67 0.19 -1.50 -5.57
CA ILE A 67 -0.81 -2.02 -4.64
C ILE A 67 -0.34 -1.80 -3.20
N VAL A 68 -1.31 -1.58 -2.32
CA VAL A 68 -1.09 -1.54 -0.87
C VAL A 68 -1.59 -2.85 -0.30
N VAL A 69 -0.71 -3.55 0.42
CA VAL A 69 -1.06 -4.79 1.12
C VAL A 69 -1.30 -4.43 2.58
N TYR A 70 -2.46 -4.80 3.09
CA TYR A 70 -2.83 -4.52 4.46
C TYR A 70 -3.58 -5.69 5.08
N ARG A 71 -3.74 -5.64 6.40
CA ARG A 71 -4.59 -6.59 7.11
C ARG A 71 -5.36 -5.88 8.21
N ILE A 72 -6.45 -6.49 8.63
CA ILE A 72 -7.26 -6.02 9.73
C ILE A 72 -6.89 -6.87 10.94
N VAL A 73 -6.36 -6.23 11.98
CA VAL A 73 -5.94 -6.91 13.19
C VAL A 73 -6.64 -6.25 14.36
N ARG A 74 -7.51 -7.02 15.00
CA ARG A 74 -8.36 -6.50 16.09
C ARG A 74 -9.23 -5.36 15.55
N SER A 75 -9.11 -4.17 16.00
CA SER A 75 -9.87 -3.05 15.47
C SER A 75 -8.95 -2.04 14.78
N GLU A 76 -7.86 -2.53 14.18
CA GLU A 76 -6.88 -1.69 13.51
C GLU A 76 -6.59 -2.20 12.11
N ILE A 77 -6.19 -1.27 11.25
CA ILE A 77 -5.64 -1.61 9.93
C ILE A 77 -4.12 -1.51 10.04
N GLU A 78 -3.45 -2.56 9.62
CA GLU A 78 -2.01 -2.60 9.57
C GLU A 78 -1.56 -2.63 8.12
N VAL A 79 -0.87 -1.57 7.65
CA VAL A 79 -0.32 -1.51 6.30
C VAL A 79 1.00 -2.26 6.31
N LEU A 80 1.08 -3.34 5.54
CA LEU A 80 2.20 -4.28 5.57
C LEU A 80 3.27 -3.96 4.54
N ARG A 81 2.86 -3.67 3.30
CA ARG A 81 3.75 -3.38 2.19
C ARG A 81 3.08 -2.46 1.18
N VAL A 82 3.90 -1.74 0.40
CA VAL A 82 3.47 -1.09 -0.83
C VAL A 82 4.34 -1.66 -1.95
N LEU A 83 3.73 -2.27 -2.97
CA LEU A 83 4.44 -3.05 -3.95
C LEU A 83 4.09 -2.64 -5.37
N HIS A 84 5.06 -2.77 -6.28
CA HIS A 84 4.75 -2.74 -7.70
C HIS A 84 3.88 -3.96 -8.03
N SER A 85 2.85 -3.76 -8.85
CA SER A 85 1.86 -4.81 -9.15
C SER A 85 2.47 -6.03 -9.82
N ALA A 86 3.61 -5.87 -10.52
CA ALA A 86 4.31 -6.96 -11.19
C ALA A 86 5.25 -7.71 -10.25
N ARG A 87 5.48 -7.20 -9.05
CA ARG A 87 6.42 -7.83 -8.12
C ARG A 87 5.86 -9.16 -7.59
N GLN A 88 6.73 -10.14 -7.49
CA GLN A 88 6.39 -11.40 -6.84
C GLN A 88 6.17 -11.17 -5.35
N TRP A 89 5.00 -11.55 -4.87
CA TRP A 89 4.63 -11.42 -3.48
C TRP A 89 3.85 -12.65 -3.02
N PRO A 90 4.22 -13.32 -1.94
CA PRO A 90 5.40 -13.03 -1.11
C PRO A 90 6.71 -13.39 -1.83
N PRO A 91 7.83 -12.79 -1.41
CA PRO A 91 9.13 -13.06 -2.03
C PRO A 91 9.59 -14.48 -1.72
N GLY A 92 10.55 -14.97 -2.53
CA GLY A 92 11.18 -16.28 -2.27
C GLY A 92 10.42 -17.48 -2.80
N ARG A 93 9.45 -17.29 -3.66
CA ARG A 93 8.65 -18.39 -4.24
C ARG A 93 9.19 -18.80 -5.56
#